data_6d65f42ad266a9168be34f1956bf4a58
#
_entry.id   6d65f42ad266a9168be34f1956bf4a58
#
_cell.length_a   1.000
_cell.length_b   1.000
_cell.length_c   1.000
_cell.angle_alpha   90.00
_cell.angle_beta   90.00
_cell.angle_gamma   90.00
#
_symmetry.space_group_name_H-M   'P 1'
#
loop_
_entity.id
_entity.type
_entity.pdbx_description
1 polymer ?
#
loop_
_entity_poly.entity_id
_entity_poly.type
_entity_poly.pdbx_seq_one_letter_code
_entity_poly.pdbx_strand_id
1 'polypeptide(L)'
;MTRASLDKQPHEVASMFDDVAERYDLTNDVLSLGQDRVWRREVAKAVDARPAQKILDLAAGTATSSLPFARTGAYVVPCDFSLGMLRVGKKNHPWLPLTAGDATKLPFKDDTFDAVTISFGLRNVQDTDTALSELYRVTKPGGRVVICEFSHPTWAPFRTVYTEYLMRALPPVARAVSSSPDAYVYLAESIRAWPNQPELAEKLRKAGWSKVAWRNLTGGVVALHRGYKAV
;
A
#
# COMPACT_ATOMS: atom_id res chain seq x y z
N MET A 1 -21.11 6.56 -10.94
CA MET A 1 -19.99 6.24 -10.02
C MET A 1 -19.33 7.54 -9.66
N THR A 2 -19.19 7.84 -8.38
CA THR A 2 -18.53 9.08 -7.93
C THR A 2 -17.02 8.80 -7.86
N ARG A 3 -16.25 9.53 -8.64
CA ARG A 3 -14.78 9.47 -8.57
C ARG A 3 -14.33 9.99 -7.21
N ALA A 4 -13.40 9.29 -6.54
CA ALA A 4 -12.76 9.81 -5.34
C ALA A 4 -11.97 11.09 -5.68
N SER A 5 -12.08 12.10 -4.82
CA SER A 5 -11.33 13.34 -4.95
C SER A 5 -9.96 13.24 -4.28
N LEU A 6 -9.06 14.21 -4.54
CA LEU A 6 -7.77 14.29 -3.84
C LEU A 6 -7.93 14.66 -2.35
N ASP A 7 -9.13 15.03 -1.90
CA ASP A 7 -9.45 15.21 -0.48
C ASP A 7 -9.53 13.87 0.26
N LYS A 8 -9.54 12.75 -0.50
CA LYS A 8 -9.47 11.37 -0.01
C LYS A 8 -10.52 11.08 1.06
N GLN A 9 -11.75 11.53 0.80
CA GLN A 9 -12.85 11.24 1.73
C GLN A 9 -13.00 9.72 1.88
N PRO A 10 -12.99 9.18 3.11
CA PRO A 10 -12.91 7.73 3.33
C PRO A 10 -14.00 6.95 2.61
N HIS A 11 -15.24 7.46 2.58
CA HIS A 11 -16.36 6.79 1.92
C HIS A 11 -16.25 6.76 0.38
N GLU A 12 -15.67 7.81 -0.24
CA GLU A 12 -15.43 7.86 -1.69
C GLU A 12 -14.34 6.86 -2.08
N VAL A 13 -13.25 6.83 -1.31
CA VAL A 13 -12.14 5.89 -1.51
C VAL A 13 -12.61 4.44 -1.35
N ALA A 14 -13.37 4.15 -0.28
CA ALA A 14 -13.91 2.81 -0.05
C ALA A 14 -14.82 2.36 -1.21
N SER A 15 -15.78 3.21 -1.62
CA SER A 15 -16.69 2.90 -2.73
C SER A 15 -15.94 2.65 -4.04
N MET A 16 -14.92 3.45 -4.34
CA MET A 16 -14.11 3.27 -5.54
C MET A 16 -13.39 1.91 -5.54
N PHE A 17 -12.84 1.48 -4.40
CA PHE A 17 -12.16 0.18 -4.28
C PHE A 17 -13.16 -0.98 -4.26
N ASP A 18 -14.34 -0.82 -3.66
CA ASP A 18 -15.41 -1.82 -3.67
C ASP A 18 -15.85 -2.14 -5.13
N ASP A 19 -15.97 -1.11 -5.98
CA ASP A 19 -16.38 -1.24 -7.38
C ASP A 19 -15.37 -2.02 -8.25
N VAL A 20 -14.10 -2.01 -7.91
CA VAL A 20 -13.04 -2.69 -8.68
C VAL A 20 -12.57 -4.00 -8.06
N ALA A 21 -13.05 -4.37 -6.87
CA ALA A 21 -12.52 -5.44 -6.04
C ALA A 21 -12.40 -6.80 -6.76
N GLU A 22 -13.41 -7.20 -7.56
CA GLU A 22 -13.41 -8.51 -8.23
C GLU A 22 -12.30 -8.67 -9.29
N ARG A 23 -11.87 -7.58 -9.93
CA ARG A 23 -10.88 -7.58 -11.00
C ARG A 23 -9.58 -6.88 -10.61
N TYR A 24 -9.47 -6.46 -9.35
CA TYR A 24 -8.39 -5.60 -8.87
C TYR A 24 -7.00 -6.18 -9.16
N ASP A 25 -6.76 -7.42 -8.76
CA ASP A 25 -5.45 -8.05 -8.92
C ASP A 25 -5.07 -8.24 -10.39
N LEU A 26 -6.03 -8.68 -11.23
CA LEU A 26 -5.81 -8.85 -12.67
C LEU A 26 -5.50 -7.52 -13.35
N THR A 27 -6.27 -6.48 -13.03
CA THR A 27 -6.10 -5.17 -13.65
C THR A 27 -4.76 -4.54 -13.27
N ASN A 28 -4.34 -4.68 -12.00
CA ASN A 28 -3.04 -4.20 -11.56
C ASN A 28 -1.88 -4.96 -12.21
N ASP A 29 -1.99 -6.28 -12.37
CA ASP A 29 -0.98 -7.10 -13.05
C ASP A 29 -0.79 -6.64 -14.52
N VAL A 30 -1.89 -6.40 -15.23
CA VAL A 30 -1.87 -5.91 -16.62
C VAL A 30 -1.29 -4.50 -16.70
N LEU A 31 -1.77 -3.56 -15.90
CA LEU A 31 -1.34 -2.16 -15.98
C LEU A 31 0.07 -1.91 -15.48
N SER A 32 0.56 -2.75 -14.55
CA SER A 32 1.95 -2.72 -14.10
C SER A 32 2.89 -3.48 -15.03
N LEU A 33 2.38 -4.11 -16.09
CA LEU A 33 3.14 -5.04 -16.95
C LEU A 33 3.83 -6.15 -16.12
N GLY A 34 3.14 -6.67 -15.09
CA GLY A 34 3.65 -7.69 -14.18
C GLY A 34 4.69 -7.21 -13.16
N GLN A 35 5.00 -5.91 -13.12
CA GLN A 35 5.96 -5.34 -12.15
C GLN A 35 5.48 -5.45 -10.71
N ASP A 36 4.17 -5.47 -10.46
CA ASP A 36 3.60 -5.64 -9.13
C ASP A 36 4.10 -6.93 -8.46
N ARG A 37 4.30 -8.01 -9.22
CA ARG A 37 4.85 -9.29 -8.72
C ARG A 37 6.30 -9.13 -8.25
N VAL A 38 7.09 -8.32 -8.94
CA VAL A 38 8.47 -8.01 -8.54
C VAL A 38 8.45 -7.18 -7.26
N TRP A 39 7.62 -6.13 -7.21
CA TRP A 39 7.51 -5.27 -6.04
C TRP A 39 7.03 -6.05 -4.80
N ARG A 40 6.03 -6.92 -4.93
CA ARG A 40 5.57 -7.80 -3.83
C ARG A 40 6.68 -8.72 -3.30
N ARG A 41 7.54 -9.25 -4.17
CA ARG A 41 8.72 -10.04 -3.74
C ARG A 41 9.71 -9.20 -2.94
N GLU A 42 9.95 -7.97 -3.37
CA GLU A 42 10.86 -7.06 -2.68
C GLU A 42 10.28 -6.61 -1.32
N VAL A 43 8.97 -6.39 -1.24
CA VAL A 43 8.26 -6.17 0.04
C VAL A 43 8.43 -7.37 0.96
N ALA A 44 8.20 -8.59 0.46
CA ALA A 44 8.33 -9.81 1.26
C ALA A 44 9.75 -9.97 1.84
N LYS A 45 10.78 -9.70 1.04
CA LYS A 45 12.17 -9.69 1.51
C LYS A 45 12.44 -8.61 2.57
N ALA A 46 11.85 -7.42 2.41
CA ALA A 46 12.08 -6.30 3.34
C ALA A 46 11.32 -6.48 4.65
N VAL A 47 10.11 -7.06 4.60
CA VAL A 47 9.34 -7.44 5.79
C VAL A 47 10.07 -8.55 6.55
N ASP A 48 10.75 -9.49 5.85
CA ASP A 48 11.50 -10.60 6.46
C ASP A 48 10.68 -11.32 7.54
N ALA A 49 9.44 -11.68 7.18
CA ALA A 49 8.52 -12.36 8.09
C ALA A 49 9.08 -13.73 8.49
N ARG A 50 8.98 -14.07 9.79
CA ARG A 50 9.52 -15.31 10.35
C ARG A 50 8.42 -16.08 11.09
N PRO A 51 8.58 -17.40 11.28
CA PRO A 51 7.63 -18.19 12.07
C PRO A 51 7.37 -17.56 13.44
N ALA A 52 6.13 -17.65 13.91
CA ALA A 52 5.64 -17.10 15.17
C ALA A 52 5.59 -15.55 15.29
N GLN A 53 6.10 -14.81 14.32
CA GLN A 53 5.90 -13.34 14.27
C GLN A 53 4.45 -13.00 13.93
N LYS A 54 3.96 -11.87 14.45
CA LYS A 54 2.68 -11.25 14.07
C LYS A 54 2.94 -10.12 13.09
N ILE A 55 2.33 -10.19 11.91
CA ILE A 55 2.50 -9.21 10.83
C ILE A 55 1.16 -8.55 10.55
N LEU A 56 1.11 -7.21 10.56
CA LEU A 56 -0.01 -6.45 10.03
C LEU A 56 0.27 -6.11 8.57
N ASP A 57 -0.62 -6.52 7.68
CA ASP A 57 -0.65 -6.06 6.28
C ASP A 57 -1.82 -5.09 6.14
N LEU A 58 -1.53 -3.78 6.15
CA LEU A 58 -2.53 -2.72 6.10
C LEU A 58 -2.80 -2.33 4.63
N ALA A 59 -4.04 -1.97 4.33
CA ALA A 59 -4.56 -1.80 2.98
C ALA A 59 -4.28 -3.06 2.12
N ALA A 60 -4.57 -4.21 2.70
CA ALA A 60 -4.27 -5.52 2.13
C ALA A 60 -5.15 -5.87 0.92
N GLY A 61 -6.23 -5.14 0.68
CA GLY A 61 -7.17 -5.38 -0.39
C GLY A 61 -7.75 -6.80 -0.33
N THR A 62 -7.54 -7.57 -1.39
CA THR A 62 -7.94 -8.98 -1.50
C THR A 62 -7.04 -9.94 -0.70
N ALA A 63 -6.08 -9.42 0.06
CA ALA A 63 -5.07 -10.15 0.83
C ALA A 63 -4.07 -10.99 0.00
N THR A 64 -4.00 -10.80 -1.31
CA THR A 64 -3.00 -11.46 -2.16
C THR A 64 -1.57 -11.11 -1.75
N SER A 65 -1.33 -9.86 -1.29
CA SER A 65 -0.04 -9.37 -0.75
C SER A 65 0.37 -10.05 0.55
N SER A 66 -0.59 -10.55 1.34
CA SER A 66 -0.35 -11.20 2.63
C SER A 66 0.18 -12.63 2.52
N LEU A 67 -0.06 -13.29 1.38
CA LEU A 67 0.27 -14.71 1.19
C LEU A 67 1.77 -15.02 1.34
N PRO A 68 2.70 -14.22 0.79
CA PRO A 68 4.13 -14.47 0.99
C PRO A 68 4.54 -14.47 2.47
N PHE A 69 3.94 -13.63 3.29
CA PHE A 69 4.22 -13.56 4.73
C PHE A 69 3.66 -14.79 5.46
N ALA A 70 2.41 -15.16 5.15
CA ALA A 70 1.76 -16.31 5.76
C ALA A 70 2.49 -17.65 5.47
N ARG A 71 3.07 -17.78 4.27
CA ARG A 71 3.86 -18.96 3.88
C ARG A 71 5.13 -19.16 4.71
N THR A 72 5.59 -18.14 5.43
CA THR A 72 6.75 -18.26 6.35
C THR A 72 6.38 -18.88 7.69
N GLY A 73 5.10 -19.11 7.96
CA GLY A 73 4.61 -19.52 9.29
C GLY A 73 4.36 -18.34 10.24
N ALA A 74 4.39 -17.11 9.76
CA ALA A 74 3.98 -15.94 10.51
C ALA A 74 2.44 -15.87 10.65
N TYR A 75 1.97 -15.31 11.76
CA TYR A 75 0.56 -14.96 11.94
C TYR A 75 0.29 -13.61 11.27
N VAL A 76 -0.35 -13.62 10.11
CA VAL A 76 -0.61 -12.43 9.32
C VAL A 76 -2.04 -11.95 9.51
N VAL A 77 -2.21 -10.68 9.77
CA VAL A 77 -3.51 -9.99 9.87
C VAL A 77 -3.63 -9.03 8.70
N PRO A 78 -4.33 -9.41 7.62
CA PRO A 78 -4.71 -8.48 6.56
C PRO A 78 -5.77 -7.53 7.09
N CYS A 79 -5.54 -6.23 6.95
CA CYS A 79 -6.48 -5.19 7.38
C CYS A 79 -6.75 -4.23 6.23
N ASP A 80 -8.02 -3.96 5.96
CA ASP A 80 -8.42 -3.03 4.92
C ASP A 80 -9.64 -2.22 5.33
N PHE A 81 -9.80 -1.06 4.73
CA PHE A 81 -10.95 -0.19 4.93
C PHE A 81 -12.14 -0.58 4.04
N SER A 82 -11.87 -1.10 2.82
CA SER A 82 -12.89 -1.54 1.86
C SER A 82 -13.48 -2.89 2.23
N LEU A 83 -14.77 -2.91 2.55
CA LEU A 83 -15.48 -4.16 2.83
C LEU A 83 -15.64 -5.03 1.58
N GLY A 84 -15.73 -4.43 0.39
CA GLY A 84 -15.76 -5.15 -0.88
C GLY A 84 -14.47 -5.95 -1.10
N MET A 85 -13.32 -5.31 -0.92
CA MET A 85 -12.03 -5.98 -0.97
C MET A 85 -11.92 -7.14 0.02
N LEU A 86 -12.31 -6.92 1.27
CA LEU A 86 -12.27 -7.95 2.31
C LEU A 86 -13.20 -9.14 2.01
N ARG A 87 -14.37 -8.90 1.40
CA ARG A 87 -15.29 -9.99 0.97
C ARG A 87 -14.65 -10.85 -0.11
N VAL A 88 -14.01 -10.25 -1.12
CA VAL A 88 -13.26 -10.97 -2.15
C VAL A 88 -12.10 -11.74 -1.51
N GLY A 89 -11.33 -11.09 -0.65
CA GLY A 89 -10.25 -11.72 0.11
C GLY A 89 -10.71 -12.91 0.93
N LYS A 90 -11.85 -12.79 1.63
CA LYS A 90 -12.43 -13.89 2.42
C LYS A 90 -12.87 -15.09 1.57
N LYS A 91 -13.41 -14.82 0.39
CA LYS A 91 -13.77 -15.86 -0.57
C LYS A 91 -12.53 -16.61 -1.08
N ASN A 92 -11.46 -15.89 -1.38
CA ASN A 92 -10.23 -16.46 -1.95
C ASN A 92 -9.32 -17.10 -0.89
N HIS A 93 -9.30 -16.54 0.33
CA HIS A 93 -8.40 -16.93 1.42
C HIS A 93 -9.16 -17.04 2.75
N PRO A 94 -10.12 -18.00 2.89
CA PRO A 94 -11.01 -18.09 4.05
C PRO A 94 -10.30 -18.33 5.39
N TRP A 95 -9.07 -18.79 5.36
CA TRP A 95 -8.24 -19.08 6.53
C TRP A 95 -7.48 -17.86 7.08
N LEU A 96 -7.39 -16.76 6.31
CA LEU A 96 -6.78 -15.52 6.81
C LEU A 96 -7.75 -14.77 7.73
N PRO A 97 -7.25 -14.16 8.82
CA PRO A 97 -8.03 -13.34 9.75
C PRO A 97 -8.20 -11.91 9.21
N LEU A 98 -8.93 -11.78 8.09
CA LEU A 98 -9.19 -10.46 7.49
C LEU A 98 -9.95 -9.58 8.49
N THR A 99 -9.48 -8.36 8.66
CA THR A 99 -10.00 -7.39 9.61
C THR A 99 -10.38 -6.09 8.90
N ALA A 100 -11.56 -5.56 9.18
CA ALA A 100 -11.92 -4.22 8.75
C ALA A 100 -11.29 -3.19 9.70
N GLY A 101 -10.65 -2.15 9.15
CA GLY A 101 -10.02 -1.12 9.95
C GLY A 101 -9.62 0.12 9.17
N ASP A 102 -9.71 1.25 9.85
CA ASP A 102 -9.24 2.54 9.36
C ASP A 102 -7.77 2.72 9.75
N ALA A 103 -6.93 3.10 8.79
CA ALA A 103 -5.50 3.34 9.00
C ALA A 103 -5.23 4.45 10.04
N THR A 104 -6.16 5.39 10.20
CA THR A 104 -6.05 6.50 11.16
C THR A 104 -6.52 6.13 12.57
N LYS A 105 -7.16 4.95 12.72
CA LYS A 105 -7.63 4.42 14.02
C LYS A 105 -7.67 2.90 13.98
N LEU A 106 -6.51 2.28 14.05
CA LEU A 106 -6.38 0.83 13.93
C LEU A 106 -7.03 0.09 15.11
N PRO A 107 -7.84 -0.97 14.87
CA PRO A 107 -8.56 -1.71 15.90
C PRO A 107 -7.66 -2.70 16.65
N PHE A 108 -6.41 -2.33 16.90
CA PHE A 108 -5.41 -3.17 17.55
C PHE A 108 -4.81 -2.46 18.75
N LYS A 109 -4.39 -3.23 19.76
CA LYS A 109 -3.67 -2.74 20.93
C LYS A 109 -2.27 -2.26 20.54
N ASP A 110 -1.69 -1.43 21.39
CA ASP A 110 -0.28 -1.04 21.29
C ASP A 110 0.61 -2.28 21.29
N ASP A 111 1.77 -2.16 20.68
CA ASP A 111 2.85 -3.16 20.72
C ASP A 111 2.39 -4.60 20.38
N THR A 112 1.53 -4.72 19.38
CA THR A 112 0.94 -6.00 18.98
C THR A 112 1.76 -6.73 17.91
N PHE A 113 2.31 -6.02 16.95
CA PHE A 113 2.92 -6.60 15.75
C PHE A 113 4.45 -6.51 15.74
N ASP A 114 5.11 -7.56 15.27
CA ASP A 114 6.56 -7.60 15.08
C ASP A 114 6.99 -6.86 13.81
N ALA A 115 6.10 -6.79 12.81
CA ALA A 115 6.26 -5.95 11.64
C ALA A 115 4.89 -5.48 11.14
N VAL A 116 4.88 -4.29 10.55
CA VAL A 116 3.72 -3.72 9.86
C VAL A 116 4.12 -3.37 8.43
N THR A 117 3.23 -3.57 7.48
CA THR A 117 3.46 -3.21 6.08
C THR A 117 2.23 -2.57 5.48
N ILE A 118 2.44 -1.66 4.53
CA ILE A 118 1.41 -1.09 3.68
C ILE A 118 1.94 -0.94 2.27
N SER A 119 1.22 -1.49 1.29
CA SER A 119 1.63 -1.46 -0.12
C SER A 119 0.56 -0.81 -0.97
N PHE A 120 0.91 0.29 -1.65
CA PHE A 120 0.05 1.04 -2.59
C PHE A 120 -1.27 1.58 -1.98
N GLY A 121 -1.33 1.65 -0.64
CA GLY A 121 -2.50 2.11 0.10
C GLY A 121 -2.32 3.45 0.79
N LEU A 122 -1.08 3.79 1.20
CA LEU A 122 -0.84 4.95 2.07
C LEU A 122 -1.20 6.28 1.41
N ARG A 123 -1.00 6.41 0.09
CA ARG A 123 -1.37 7.62 -0.66
C ARG A 123 -2.88 7.90 -0.68
N ASN A 124 -3.70 6.88 -0.39
CA ASN A 124 -5.16 6.99 -0.36
C ASN A 124 -5.71 7.35 1.03
N VAL A 125 -4.85 7.36 2.04
CA VAL A 125 -5.23 7.75 3.41
C VAL A 125 -5.30 9.27 3.51
N GLN A 126 -6.40 9.79 4.06
CA GLN A 126 -6.65 11.22 4.19
C GLN A 126 -5.61 11.89 5.09
N ASP A 127 -5.36 11.33 6.26
CA ASP A 127 -4.35 11.78 7.22
C ASP A 127 -3.21 10.76 7.31
N THR A 128 -2.21 10.96 6.44
CA THR A 128 -1.03 10.10 6.36
C THR A 128 -0.21 10.14 7.65
N ASP A 129 -0.12 11.28 8.32
CA ASP A 129 0.72 11.44 9.51
C ASP A 129 0.10 10.69 10.70
N THR A 130 -1.21 10.75 10.86
CA THR A 130 -1.95 9.93 11.84
C THR A 130 -1.80 8.43 11.53
N ALA A 131 -1.91 8.03 10.26
CA ALA A 131 -1.73 6.61 9.90
C ALA A 131 -0.31 6.10 10.22
N LEU A 132 0.73 6.89 9.96
CA LEU A 132 2.11 6.53 10.31
C LEU A 132 2.31 6.41 11.82
N SER A 133 1.63 7.26 12.60
CA SER A 133 1.64 7.21 14.07
C SER A 133 0.89 5.99 14.60
N GLU A 134 -0.24 5.61 14.00
CA GLU A 134 -0.98 4.39 14.35
C GLU A 134 -0.18 3.12 14.03
N LEU A 135 0.47 3.07 12.86
CA LEU A 135 1.40 1.98 12.55
C LEU A 135 2.53 1.87 13.59
N TYR A 136 3.06 3.03 14.03
CA TYR A 136 4.07 3.06 15.09
C TYR A 136 3.51 2.55 16.42
N ARG A 137 2.32 3.00 16.82
CA ARG A 137 1.66 2.59 18.07
C ARG A 137 1.47 1.08 18.14
N VAL A 138 0.94 0.46 17.10
CA VAL A 138 0.65 -0.99 17.10
C VAL A 138 1.87 -1.88 16.90
N THR A 139 3.02 -1.31 16.53
CA THR A 139 4.27 -2.05 16.35
C THR A 139 4.98 -2.20 17.68
N LYS A 140 5.51 -3.38 17.97
CA LYS A 140 6.32 -3.65 19.17
C LYS A 140 7.64 -2.87 19.15
N PRO A 141 8.22 -2.53 20.31
CA PRO A 141 9.62 -2.10 20.39
C PRO A 141 10.54 -3.10 19.67
N GLY A 142 11.50 -2.59 18.89
CA GLY A 142 12.34 -3.40 18.00
C GLY A 142 11.67 -3.89 16.70
N GLY A 143 10.36 -3.71 16.57
CA GLY A 143 9.62 -4.03 15.35
C GLY A 143 9.90 -3.06 14.20
N ARG A 144 9.38 -3.38 13.01
CA ARG A 144 9.66 -2.64 11.78
C ARG A 144 8.42 -2.28 10.99
N VAL A 145 8.52 -1.17 10.26
CA VAL A 145 7.57 -0.80 9.21
C VAL A 145 8.21 -1.00 7.83
N VAL A 146 7.42 -1.47 6.88
CA VAL A 146 7.79 -1.53 5.45
C VAL A 146 6.67 -0.89 4.64
N ILE A 147 6.99 0.17 3.91
CA ILE A 147 6.05 0.88 3.05
C ILE A 147 6.50 0.74 1.60
N CYS A 148 5.66 0.20 0.75
CA CYS A 148 5.86 0.15 -0.69
C CYS A 148 4.84 1.06 -1.35
N GLU A 149 5.29 2.14 -1.99
CA GLU A 149 4.37 3.12 -2.58
C GLU A 149 4.97 3.72 -3.85
N PHE A 150 4.11 4.20 -4.73
CA PHE A 150 4.53 4.99 -5.87
C PHE A 150 5.36 6.18 -5.42
N SER A 151 6.27 6.60 -6.28
CA SER A 151 7.16 7.71 -6.00
C SER A 151 7.59 8.39 -7.30
N HIS A 152 8.63 9.20 -7.24
CA HIS A 152 9.11 9.96 -8.39
C HIS A 152 10.42 9.38 -8.92
N PRO A 153 10.51 9.03 -10.22
CA PRO A 153 11.76 8.60 -10.83
C PRO A 153 12.88 9.60 -10.58
N THR A 154 14.05 9.11 -10.22
CA THR A 154 15.19 9.95 -9.83
C THR A 154 15.96 10.50 -11.02
N TRP A 155 15.94 9.79 -12.17
CA TRP A 155 16.56 10.25 -13.41
C TRP A 155 15.61 11.14 -14.20
N ALA A 156 15.98 12.41 -14.41
CA ALA A 156 15.10 13.43 -14.96
C ALA A 156 14.46 13.10 -16.33
N PRO A 157 15.19 12.57 -17.34
CA PRO A 157 14.57 12.19 -18.61
C PRO A 157 13.52 11.10 -18.45
N PHE A 158 13.80 10.09 -17.63
CA PHE A 158 12.83 9.02 -17.37
C PHE A 158 11.61 9.54 -16.60
N ARG A 159 11.80 10.44 -15.65
CA ARG A 159 10.70 11.09 -14.92
C ARG A 159 9.76 11.83 -15.87
N THR A 160 10.28 12.56 -16.86
CA THR A 160 9.45 13.26 -17.85
C THR A 160 8.61 12.26 -18.65
N VAL A 161 9.24 11.20 -19.19
CA VAL A 161 8.55 10.16 -19.97
C VAL A 161 7.50 9.45 -19.12
N TYR A 162 7.82 9.11 -17.87
CA TYR A 162 6.89 8.44 -16.96
C TYR A 162 5.69 9.32 -16.59
N THR A 163 5.92 10.61 -16.33
CA THR A 163 4.84 11.57 -16.05
C THR A 163 3.90 11.73 -17.25
N GLU A 164 4.46 11.85 -18.47
CA GLU A 164 3.66 11.89 -19.70
C GLU A 164 2.87 10.60 -19.91
N TYR A 165 3.47 9.44 -19.65
CA TYR A 165 2.77 8.15 -19.68
C TYR A 165 1.58 8.12 -18.72
N LEU A 166 1.79 8.49 -17.44
CA LEU A 166 0.72 8.51 -16.42
C LEU A 166 -0.43 9.43 -16.80
N MET A 167 -0.12 10.63 -17.32
CA MET A 167 -1.15 11.64 -17.55
C MET A 167 -1.85 11.48 -18.91
N ARG A 168 -1.16 10.97 -19.94
CA ARG A 168 -1.68 10.94 -21.32
C ARG A 168 -1.99 9.54 -21.83
N ALA A 169 -1.18 8.53 -21.49
CA ALA A 169 -1.33 7.18 -22.02
C ALA A 169 -2.15 6.25 -21.09
N LEU A 170 -1.97 6.35 -19.78
CA LEU A 170 -2.67 5.48 -18.84
C LEU A 170 -4.21 5.62 -18.88
N PRO A 171 -4.81 6.84 -18.91
CA PRO A 171 -6.27 6.98 -18.93
C PRO A 171 -6.95 6.30 -20.13
N PRO A 172 -6.50 6.46 -21.40
CA PRO A 172 -7.14 5.75 -22.52
C PRO A 172 -6.94 4.23 -22.46
N VAL A 173 -5.77 3.74 -21.98
CA VAL A 173 -5.55 2.30 -21.80
C VAL A 173 -6.49 1.76 -20.71
N ALA A 174 -6.63 2.47 -19.60
CA ALA A 174 -7.55 2.08 -18.54
C ALA A 174 -9.02 2.03 -19.00
N ARG A 175 -9.45 2.94 -19.87
CA ARG A 175 -10.79 2.91 -20.48
C ARG A 175 -11.03 1.66 -21.32
N ALA A 176 -10.00 1.11 -21.92
CA ALA A 176 -10.11 -0.09 -22.77
C ALA A 176 -10.15 -1.39 -21.96
N VAL A 177 -9.52 -1.44 -20.77
CA VAL A 177 -9.31 -2.69 -20.02
C VAL A 177 -9.98 -2.72 -18.64
N SER A 178 -10.47 -1.58 -18.13
CA SER A 178 -11.05 -1.47 -16.79
C SER A 178 -12.55 -1.23 -16.83
N SER A 179 -13.25 -1.81 -15.85
CA SER A 179 -14.66 -1.52 -15.58
C SER A 179 -14.87 -0.13 -14.93
N SER A 180 -13.82 0.49 -14.41
CA SER A 180 -13.86 1.79 -13.73
C SER A 180 -12.69 2.68 -14.15
N PRO A 181 -12.75 3.32 -15.35
CA PRO A 181 -11.66 4.19 -15.85
C PRO A 181 -11.32 5.35 -14.92
N ASP A 182 -12.29 5.88 -14.20
CA ASP A 182 -12.13 7.02 -13.28
C ASP A 182 -11.18 6.70 -12.10
N ALA A 183 -11.12 5.44 -11.67
CA ALA A 183 -10.17 4.99 -10.66
C ALA A 183 -8.70 5.16 -11.11
N TYR A 184 -8.45 5.06 -12.42
CA TYR A 184 -7.08 5.21 -12.96
C TYR A 184 -6.70 6.66 -13.24
N VAL A 185 -7.69 7.53 -13.48
CA VAL A 185 -7.45 8.98 -13.48
C VAL A 185 -7.07 9.42 -12.05
N TYR A 186 -7.82 8.96 -11.05
CA TYR A 186 -7.48 9.18 -9.64
C TYR A 186 -6.08 8.61 -9.30
N LEU A 187 -5.75 7.41 -9.78
CA LEU A 187 -4.41 6.82 -9.61
C LEU A 187 -3.32 7.76 -10.10
N ALA A 188 -3.42 8.26 -11.34
CA ALA A 188 -2.41 9.15 -11.92
C ALA A 188 -2.27 10.46 -11.12
N GLU A 189 -3.39 11.07 -10.72
CA GLU A 189 -3.41 12.30 -9.94
C GLU A 189 -2.86 12.08 -8.52
N SER A 190 -3.25 10.98 -7.85
CA SER A 190 -2.77 10.66 -6.51
C SER A 190 -1.27 10.36 -6.48
N ILE A 191 -0.72 9.70 -7.52
CA ILE A 191 0.73 9.51 -7.67
C ILE A 191 1.44 10.85 -7.83
N ARG A 192 0.91 11.74 -8.68
CA ARG A 192 1.52 13.05 -8.93
C ARG A 192 1.56 13.93 -7.69
N ALA A 193 0.51 13.87 -6.85
CA ALA A 193 0.40 14.63 -5.60
C ALA A 193 1.15 13.99 -4.42
N TRP A 194 1.67 12.76 -4.59
CA TRP A 194 2.31 12.01 -3.51
C TRP A 194 3.74 12.50 -3.24
N PRO A 195 4.18 12.52 -1.97
CA PRO A 195 5.55 12.87 -1.59
C PRO A 195 6.62 12.03 -2.30
N ASN A 196 7.77 12.64 -2.55
CA ASN A 196 8.95 11.92 -3.01
C ASN A 196 9.58 11.09 -1.88
N GLN A 197 10.64 10.33 -2.21
CA GLN A 197 11.28 9.41 -1.27
C GLN A 197 11.82 10.10 0.00
N PRO A 198 12.59 11.20 -0.06
CA PRO A 198 13.05 11.93 1.11
C PRO A 198 11.91 12.49 1.97
N GLU A 199 10.86 13.02 1.35
CA GLU A 199 9.71 13.59 2.04
C GLU A 199 8.93 12.54 2.82
N LEU A 200 8.70 11.35 2.23
CA LEU A 200 8.07 10.25 2.96
C LEU A 200 8.97 9.72 4.09
N ALA A 201 10.28 9.65 3.87
CA ALA A 201 11.23 9.27 4.92
C ALA A 201 11.21 10.26 6.09
N GLU A 202 11.03 11.55 5.83
CA GLU A 202 10.90 12.57 6.88
C GLU A 202 9.59 12.42 7.66
N LYS A 203 8.48 12.14 7.00
CA LYS A 203 7.20 11.82 7.66
C LYS A 203 7.33 10.61 8.59
N LEU A 204 8.02 9.56 8.15
CA LEU A 204 8.32 8.40 9.00
C LEU A 204 9.12 8.79 10.25
N ARG A 205 10.17 9.61 10.11
CA ARG A 205 10.97 10.07 11.26
C ARG A 205 10.14 10.89 12.24
N LYS A 206 9.28 11.79 11.74
CA LYS A 206 8.35 12.59 12.57
C LYS A 206 7.36 11.71 13.34
N ALA A 207 6.93 10.59 12.77
CA ALA A 207 6.08 9.61 13.44
C ALA A 207 6.84 8.72 14.46
N GLY A 208 8.14 8.94 14.68
CA GLY A 208 8.96 8.23 15.68
C GLY A 208 9.81 7.08 15.13
N TRP A 209 9.71 6.76 13.84
CA TRP A 209 10.47 5.68 13.25
C TRP A 209 11.97 6.02 13.15
N SER A 210 12.80 5.12 13.62
CA SER A 210 14.27 5.22 13.58
C SER A 210 14.88 4.44 12.41
N LYS A 211 16.14 4.69 12.08
CA LYS A 211 16.90 4.01 11.02
C LYS A 211 16.15 3.97 9.70
N VAL A 212 15.43 5.05 9.39
CA VAL A 212 14.61 5.16 8.16
C VAL A 212 15.54 5.20 6.95
N ALA A 213 15.31 4.24 6.05
CA ALA A 213 16.01 4.13 4.78
C ALA A 213 15.01 3.75 3.67
N TRP A 214 15.36 4.03 2.42
CA TRP A 214 14.55 3.62 1.28
C TRP A 214 15.40 3.05 0.15
N ARG A 215 14.75 2.29 -0.71
CA ARG A 215 15.30 1.75 -1.96
C ARG A 215 14.34 2.01 -3.10
N ASN A 216 14.85 2.54 -4.20
CA ASN A 216 14.09 2.72 -5.42
C ASN A 216 13.89 1.38 -6.14
N LEU A 217 12.69 1.15 -6.62
CA LEU A 217 12.33 0.05 -7.50
C LEU A 217 11.91 0.64 -8.86
N THR A 218 12.18 -0.07 -9.93
CA THR A 218 11.81 0.33 -11.31
C THR A 218 12.20 1.80 -11.60
N GLY A 219 13.48 2.15 -11.36
CA GLY A 219 13.99 3.50 -11.62
C GLY A 219 13.42 4.61 -10.72
N GLY A 220 12.76 4.25 -9.62
CA GLY A 220 12.12 5.20 -8.69
C GLY A 220 10.63 5.42 -8.94
N VAL A 221 10.01 4.68 -9.88
CA VAL A 221 8.54 4.64 -10.04
C VAL A 221 7.86 4.19 -8.75
N VAL A 222 8.49 3.27 -8.04
CA VAL A 222 8.10 2.78 -6.72
C VAL A 222 9.28 2.93 -5.78
N ALA A 223 9.01 3.26 -4.53
CA ALA A 223 9.98 3.28 -3.46
C ALA A 223 9.54 2.38 -2.30
N LEU A 224 10.50 1.63 -1.77
CA LEU A 224 10.32 0.79 -0.60
C LEU A 224 11.03 1.45 0.57
N HIS A 225 10.26 1.95 1.54
CA HIS A 225 10.78 2.54 2.77
C HIS A 225 10.73 1.51 3.89
N ARG A 226 11.72 1.58 4.78
CA ARG A 226 11.78 0.77 6.00
C ARG A 226 12.24 1.63 7.16
N GLY A 227 11.59 1.45 8.31
CA GLY A 227 11.94 2.05 9.59
C GLY A 227 11.79 1.05 10.73
N TYR A 228 12.31 1.39 11.90
CA TYR A 228 12.24 0.55 13.11
C TYR A 228 11.70 1.35 14.28
N LYS A 229 10.88 0.73 15.12
CA LYS A 229 10.53 1.26 16.43
C LYS A 229 11.69 1.03 17.38
N ALA A 230 12.10 2.08 18.12
CA ALA A 230 13.15 1.95 19.12
C ALA A 230 12.77 0.91 20.19
N VAL A 231 13.78 0.27 20.79
CA VAL A 231 13.62 -0.65 21.94
C VAL A 231 13.45 0.16 23.21
#